data_57085c15e57f36c20b7450418fe421f2
#
_entry.id   57085c15e57f36c20b7450418fe421f2
#
_cell.length_a   1.000
_cell.length_b   1.000
_cell.length_c   1.000
_cell.angle_alpha   90.00
_cell.angle_beta   90.00
_cell.angle_gamma   90.00
#
_symmetry.space_group_name_H-M   'P 1'
#
loop_
_entity.id
_entity.type
_entity.pdbx_description
1 polymer ?
#
loop_
_entity_poly.entity_id
_entity_poly.type
_entity_poly.pdbx_seq_one_letter_code
_entity_poly.pdbx_strand_id
1 'polypeptide(L)'
;MDKREIIVRLAQWVTLVAVGVVGRLALVDLPNVAPVAALAMLAGFLGAGRPVWAWSVPLATMALSDLVIGGYGLPMMLVVYGALAAPAALGICLRRAGRLTNNSSVWGDGVGVVGACLLSSLFFFVVTNFAVWLGSSSYSTSWQGLVHCYTRAIPFFRYTILGDLMFGSLFFGCYAVALRVTLRWTRVASATLASTRVR
;
A
#
# COMPACT_ATOMS: atom_id res chain seq x y z
N MET A 1 -22.26 -11.57 -9.27
CA MET A 1 -21.11 -10.81 -9.82
C MET A 1 -21.09 -11.08 -11.32
N ASP A 2 -21.12 -10.05 -12.15
CA ASP A 2 -21.05 -10.19 -13.60
C ASP A 2 -19.66 -10.69 -14.03
N LYS A 3 -19.59 -11.52 -15.10
CA LYS A 3 -18.34 -12.02 -15.67
C LYS A 3 -17.32 -10.90 -15.94
N ARG A 4 -17.80 -9.77 -16.45
CA ARG A 4 -16.97 -8.58 -16.72
C ARG A 4 -16.34 -8.02 -15.45
N GLU A 5 -17.08 -7.97 -14.37
CA GLU A 5 -16.58 -7.50 -13.07
C GLU A 5 -15.48 -8.43 -12.52
N ILE A 6 -15.67 -9.74 -12.67
CA ILE A 6 -14.66 -10.73 -12.26
C ILE A 6 -13.34 -10.53 -13.02
N ILE A 7 -13.43 -10.39 -14.35
CA ILE A 7 -12.25 -10.20 -15.22
C ILE A 7 -11.50 -8.92 -14.84
N VAL A 8 -12.21 -7.81 -14.66
CA VAL A 8 -11.60 -6.52 -14.28
C VAL A 8 -10.91 -6.62 -12.92
N ARG A 9 -11.55 -7.25 -11.94
CA ARG A 9 -10.96 -7.44 -10.60
C ARG A 9 -9.75 -8.34 -10.61
N LEU A 10 -9.79 -9.41 -11.38
CA LEU A 10 -8.65 -10.32 -11.53
C LEU A 10 -7.48 -9.59 -12.22
N ALA A 11 -7.73 -8.84 -13.29
CA ALA A 11 -6.72 -8.04 -13.96
C ALA A 11 -6.09 -7.00 -13.02
N GLN A 12 -6.89 -6.29 -12.23
CA GLN A 12 -6.41 -5.36 -11.21
C GLN A 12 -5.52 -6.07 -10.19
N TRP A 13 -5.96 -7.22 -9.68
CA TRP A 13 -5.20 -8.01 -8.71
C TRP A 13 -3.84 -8.44 -9.27
N VAL A 14 -3.85 -9.06 -10.45
CA VAL A 14 -2.62 -9.50 -11.13
C VAL A 14 -1.66 -8.34 -11.37
N THR A 15 -2.18 -7.20 -11.84
CA THR A 15 -1.35 -6.00 -12.08
C THR A 15 -0.73 -5.49 -10.79
N LEU A 16 -1.50 -5.36 -9.70
CA LEU A 16 -0.98 -4.87 -8.42
C LEU A 16 0.07 -5.82 -7.84
N VAL A 17 -0.18 -7.13 -7.88
CA VAL A 17 0.78 -8.13 -7.40
C VAL A 17 2.04 -8.10 -8.26
N ALA A 18 1.93 -8.06 -9.59
CA ALA A 18 3.08 -7.99 -10.48
C ALA A 18 3.93 -6.73 -10.24
N VAL A 19 3.30 -5.57 -10.12
CA VAL A 19 4.00 -4.30 -9.78
C VAL A 19 4.70 -4.42 -8.43
N GLY A 20 4.06 -5.03 -7.45
CA GLY A 20 4.65 -5.24 -6.12
C GLY A 20 5.85 -6.18 -6.14
N VAL A 21 5.73 -7.31 -6.81
CA VAL A 21 6.81 -8.29 -6.96
C VAL A 21 7.99 -7.68 -7.70
N VAL A 22 7.76 -7.10 -8.88
CA VAL A 22 8.83 -6.47 -9.68
C VAL A 22 9.48 -5.33 -8.91
N GLY A 23 8.70 -4.46 -8.29
CA GLY A 23 9.24 -3.35 -7.51
C GLY A 23 10.06 -3.82 -6.31
N ARG A 24 9.64 -4.89 -5.63
CA ARG A 24 10.40 -5.45 -4.51
C ARG A 24 11.70 -6.12 -4.95
N LEU A 25 11.68 -6.84 -6.08
CA LEU A 25 12.88 -7.45 -6.64
C LEU A 25 13.88 -6.40 -7.15
N ALA A 26 13.38 -5.34 -7.80
CA ALA A 26 14.22 -4.25 -8.31
C ALA A 26 14.88 -3.41 -7.21
N LEU A 27 14.31 -3.41 -6.01
CA LEU A 27 14.77 -2.59 -4.87
C LEU A 27 15.36 -3.46 -3.75
N VAL A 28 15.71 -4.71 -4.01
CA VAL A 28 16.20 -5.65 -3.00
C VAL A 28 17.45 -5.16 -2.27
N ASP A 29 18.30 -4.39 -2.94
CA ASP A 29 19.52 -3.81 -2.37
C ASP A 29 19.29 -2.54 -1.55
N LEU A 30 18.07 -1.98 -1.58
CA LEU A 30 17.71 -0.79 -0.81
C LEU A 30 17.00 -1.19 0.49
N PRO A 31 17.66 -1.07 1.66
CA PRO A 31 17.07 -1.52 2.92
C PRO A 31 15.79 -0.74 3.24
N ASN A 32 14.72 -1.47 3.55
CA ASN A 32 13.41 -0.93 3.94
C ASN A 32 12.73 0.00 2.91
N VAL A 33 13.14 -0.05 1.64
CA VAL A 33 12.44 0.63 0.54
C VAL A 33 11.71 -0.41 -0.30
N ALA A 34 10.38 -0.46 -0.20
CA ALA A 34 9.57 -1.39 -0.97
C ALA A 34 8.18 -0.81 -1.25
N PRO A 35 7.56 -1.12 -2.39
CA PRO A 35 6.23 -0.60 -2.74
C PRO A 35 5.08 -1.29 -1.99
N VAL A 36 5.35 -2.32 -1.18
CA VAL A 36 4.33 -3.26 -0.66
C VAL A 36 3.29 -2.56 0.22
N ALA A 37 3.70 -1.71 1.16
CA ALA A 37 2.77 -1.01 2.05
C ALA A 37 1.87 -0.02 1.28
N ALA A 38 2.44 0.71 0.33
CA ALA A 38 1.68 1.63 -0.54
C ALA A 38 0.71 0.86 -1.46
N LEU A 39 1.12 -0.30 -1.99
CA LEU A 39 0.24 -1.19 -2.76
C LEU A 39 -0.86 -1.80 -1.91
N ALA A 40 -0.56 -2.19 -0.68
CA ALA A 40 -1.57 -2.66 0.27
C ALA A 40 -2.63 -1.58 0.52
N MET A 41 -2.19 -0.33 0.72
CA MET A 41 -3.08 0.81 0.90
C MET A 41 -3.93 1.06 -0.34
N LEU A 42 -3.35 1.03 -1.55
CA LEU A 42 -4.10 1.18 -2.80
C LEU A 42 -5.08 0.01 -3.01
N ALA A 43 -4.68 -1.23 -2.73
CA ALA A 43 -5.55 -2.39 -2.80
C ALA A 43 -6.73 -2.26 -1.81
N GLY A 44 -6.47 -1.80 -0.58
CA GLY A 44 -7.50 -1.48 0.40
C GLY A 44 -8.48 -0.43 -0.09
N PHE A 45 -7.97 0.63 -0.70
CA PHE A 45 -8.78 1.71 -1.29
C PHE A 45 -9.68 1.22 -2.43
N LEU A 46 -9.13 0.44 -3.36
CA LEU A 46 -9.87 -0.12 -4.50
C LEU A 46 -10.84 -1.23 -4.10
N GLY A 47 -10.48 -2.00 -3.08
CA GLY A 47 -11.21 -3.15 -2.56
C GLY A 47 -12.01 -2.87 -1.29
N ALA A 48 -12.40 -1.63 -0.99
CA ALA A 48 -13.02 -1.24 0.29
C ALA A 48 -14.30 -2.02 0.67
N GLY A 49 -15.00 -2.59 -0.31
CA GLY A 49 -16.14 -3.49 -0.09
C GLY A 49 -15.78 -4.98 -0.05
N ARG A 50 -14.51 -5.35 -0.22
CA ARG A 50 -14.02 -6.72 -0.37
C ARG A 50 -12.68 -6.91 0.35
N PRO A 51 -12.68 -6.98 1.67
CA PRO A 51 -11.45 -6.98 2.46
C PRO A 51 -10.52 -8.15 2.11
N VAL A 52 -11.04 -9.34 1.85
CA VAL A 52 -10.22 -10.51 1.46
C VAL A 52 -9.41 -10.24 0.20
N TRP A 53 -10.03 -9.63 -0.82
CA TRP A 53 -9.33 -9.24 -2.04
C TRP A 53 -8.24 -8.19 -1.75
N ALA A 54 -8.55 -7.19 -0.93
CA ALA A 54 -7.61 -6.13 -0.59
C ALA A 54 -6.37 -6.66 0.15
N TRP A 55 -6.57 -7.55 1.14
CA TRP A 55 -5.48 -8.14 1.92
C TRP A 55 -4.67 -9.18 1.15
N SER A 56 -5.29 -9.88 0.19
CA SER A 56 -4.58 -10.88 -0.62
C SER A 56 -3.50 -10.28 -1.53
N VAL A 57 -3.61 -9.02 -1.95
CA VAL A 57 -2.60 -8.36 -2.81
C VAL A 57 -1.23 -8.27 -2.12
N PRO A 58 -1.07 -7.61 -0.96
CA PRO A 58 0.23 -7.55 -0.29
C PRO A 58 0.75 -8.92 0.14
N LEU A 59 -0.13 -9.82 0.60
CA LEU A 59 0.28 -11.16 1.01
C LEU A 59 0.82 -11.98 -0.16
N ALA A 60 0.15 -11.95 -1.32
CA ALA A 60 0.62 -12.62 -2.53
C ALA A 60 1.93 -11.98 -3.04
N THR A 61 2.04 -10.64 -2.99
CA THR A 61 3.27 -9.93 -3.35
C THR A 61 4.45 -10.41 -2.50
N MET A 62 4.27 -10.48 -1.19
CA MET A 62 5.31 -10.95 -0.27
C MET A 62 5.68 -12.41 -0.56
N ALA A 63 4.68 -13.29 -0.61
CA ALA A 63 4.91 -14.72 -0.82
C ALA A 63 5.63 -15.01 -2.14
N LEU A 64 5.22 -14.38 -3.24
CA LEU A 64 5.82 -14.61 -4.55
C LEU A 64 7.24 -14.02 -4.65
N SER A 65 7.49 -12.84 -4.10
CA SER A 65 8.83 -12.26 -4.14
C SER A 65 9.81 -12.98 -3.22
N ASP A 66 9.37 -13.52 -2.09
CA ASP A 66 10.22 -14.26 -1.16
C ASP A 66 10.64 -15.63 -1.72
N LEU A 67 9.96 -16.17 -2.74
CA LEU A 67 10.46 -17.33 -3.49
C LEU A 67 11.78 -17.04 -4.21
N VAL A 68 12.04 -15.79 -4.54
CA VAL A 68 13.26 -15.33 -5.25
C VAL A 68 14.27 -14.73 -4.28
N ILE A 69 13.82 -13.84 -3.39
CA ILE A 69 14.68 -13.13 -2.43
C ILE A 69 15.17 -14.06 -1.33
N GLY A 70 14.40 -15.09 -1.02
CA GLY A 70 14.57 -15.94 0.16
C GLY A 70 13.75 -15.42 1.34
N GLY A 71 13.47 -16.34 2.25
CA GLY A 71 12.71 -16.06 3.47
C GLY A 71 13.61 -16.01 4.71
N TYR A 72 13.02 -15.67 5.82
CA TYR A 72 13.60 -15.72 7.15
C TYR A 72 12.67 -16.51 8.08
N GLY A 73 13.04 -16.69 9.34
CA GLY A 73 12.27 -17.53 10.27
C GLY A 73 10.78 -17.24 10.28
N LEU A 74 9.96 -18.29 10.20
CA LEU A 74 8.50 -18.19 10.04
C LEU A 74 7.83 -17.20 11.00
N PRO A 75 8.16 -17.12 12.30
CA PRO A 75 7.51 -16.15 13.19
C PRO A 75 7.73 -14.71 12.75
N MET A 76 8.95 -14.36 12.32
CA MET A 76 9.26 -13.02 11.85
C MET A 76 8.63 -12.74 10.48
N MET A 77 8.55 -13.72 9.58
CA MET A 77 7.82 -13.60 8.31
C MET A 77 6.35 -13.24 8.56
N LEU A 78 5.67 -13.92 9.48
CA LEU A 78 4.28 -13.63 9.79
C LEU A 78 4.09 -12.20 10.31
N VAL A 79 4.99 -11.73 11.17
CA VAL A 79 4.95 -10.35 11.68
C VAL A 79 5.14 -9.34 10.54
N VAL A 80 6.15 -9.54 9.70
CA VAL A 80 6.45 -8.61 8.59
C VAL A 80 5.33 -8.62 7.55
N TYR A 81 4.79 -9.79 7.19
CA TYR A 81 3.67 -9.89 6.25
C TYR A 81 2.42 -9.19 6.80
N GLY A 82 2.12 -9.42 8.09
CA GLY A 82 1.01 -8.75 8.77
C GLY A 82 1.21 -7.23 8.80
N ALA A 83 2.41 -6.77 9.15
CA ALA A 83 2.73 -5.34 9.23
C ALA A 83 2.68 -4.65 7.86
N LEU A 84 3.12 -5.32 6.78
CA LEU A 84 3.04 -4.80 5.41
C LEU A 84 1.64 -4.93 4.78
N ALA A 85 0.80 -5.82 5.29
CA ALA A 85 -0.59 -5.94 4.84
C ALA A 85 -1.54 -4.97 5.59
N ALA A 86 -1.21 -4.60 6.83
CA ALA A 86 -2.04 -3.70 7.66
C ALA A 86 -2.42 -2.36 6.97
N PRO A 87 -1.57 -1.72 6.15
CA PRO A 87 -1.92 -0.51 5.40
C PRO A 87 -3.15 -0.65 4.49
N ALA A 88 -3.56 -1.87 4.13
CA ALA A 88 -4.83 -2.08 3.41
C ALA A 88 -6.03 -1.52 4.20
N ALA A 89 -6.01 -1.59 5.53
CA ALA A 89 -7.04 -0.99 6.37
C ALA A 89 -7.07 0.54 6.22
N LEU A 90 -5.90 1.19 6.14
CA LEU A 90 -5.80 2.64 5.92
C LEU A 90 -6.38 3.03 4.57
N GLY A 91 -6.13 2.24 3.53
CA GLY A 91 -6.74 2.42 2.21
C GLY A 91 -8.27 2.33 2.24
N ILE A 92 -8.82 1.35 2.96
CA ILE A 92 -10.27 1.22 3.19
C ILE A 92 -10.81 2.47 3.90
N CYS A 93 -10.10 2.97 4.93
CA CYS A 93 -10.48 4.17 5.65
C CYS A 93 -10.48 5.41 4.74
N LEU A 94 -9.44 5.61 3.92
CA LEU A 94 -9.38 6.70 2.93
C LEU A 94 -10.58 6.67 1.98
N ARG A 95 -10.94 5.48 1.48
CA ARG A 95 -12.10 5.30 0.60
C ARG A 95 -13.41 5.63 1.30
N ARG A 96 -13.60 5.14 2.53
CA ARG A 96 -14.81 5.39 3.33
C ARG A 96 -14.93 6.85 3.75
N ALA A 97 -13.81 7.53 3.96
CA ALA A 97 -13.78 8.97 4.23
C ALA A 97 -14.04 9.85 2.99
N GLY A 98 -14.39 9.26 1.85
CA GLY A 98 -14.70 9.98 0.61
C GLY A 98 -13.48 10.66 -0.01
N ARG A 99 -12.26 10.19 0.26
CA ARG A 99 -11.03 10.71 -0.34
C ARG A 99 -10.88 10.24 -1.78
N LEU A 100 -10.17 11.03 -2.59
CA LEU A 100 -9.88 10.73 -4.00
C LEU A 100 -11.15 10.44 -4.83
N THR A 101 -12.17 11.25 -4.60
CA THR A 101 -13.43 11.25 -5.35
C THR A 101 -13.52 12.48 -6.25
N ASN A 102 -14.56 12.55 -7.09
CA ASN A 102 -14.79 13.71 -7.95
C ASN A 102 -15.02 15.02 -7.16
N ASN A 103 -15.52 14.91 -5.93
CA ASN A 103 -15.90 16.06 -5.08
C ASN A 103 -14.91 16.31 -3.94
N SER A 104 -13.84 15.50 -3.82
CA SER A 104 -12.85 15.69 -2.76
C SER A 104 -11.87 16.81 -3.09
N SER A 105 -11.40 17.49 -2.06
CA SER A 105 -10.35 18.52 -2.17
C SER A 105 -9.00 17.86 -2.47
N VAL A 106 -8.26 18.37 -3.45
CA VAL A 106 -6.90 17.91 -3.79
C VAL A 106 -5.97 17.96 -2.58
N TRP A 107 -6.03 19.06 -1.82
CA TRP A 107 -5.23 19.22 -0.62
C TRP A 107 -5.63 18.23 0.49
N GLY A 108 -6.94 18.06 0.70
CA GLY A 108 -7.44 17.09 1.65
C GLY A 108 -7.05 15.64 1.29
N ASP A 109 -7.07 15.29 0.01
CA ASP A 109 -6.64 13.99 -0.49
C ASP A 109 -5.14 13.78 -0.27
N GLY A 110 -4.32 14.78 -0.61
CA GLY A 110 -2.87 14.74 -0.39
C GLY A 110 -2.51 14.55 1.08
N VAL A 111 -3.10 15.37 1.96
CA VAL A 111 -2.90 15.24 3.43
C VAL A 111 -3.34 13.87 3.92
N GLY A 112 -4.47 13.36 3.43
CA GLY A 112 -4.97 12.03 3.80
C GLY A 112 -4.01 10.91 3.42
N VAL A 113 -3.49 10.93 2.20
CA VAL A 113 -2.52 9.93 1.70
C VAL A 113 -1.19 10.02 2.46
N VAL A 114 -0.65 11.22 2.62
CA VAL A 114 0.60 11.45 3.38
C VAL A 114 0.45 10.97 4.82
N GLY A 115 -0.63 11.33 5.49
CA GLY A 115 -0.90 10.88 6.86
C GLY A 115 -1.00 9.36 6.97
N ALA A 116 -1.65 8.71 5.99
CA ALA A 116 -1.75 7.26 5.95
C ALA A 116 -0.40 6.58 5.69
N CYS A 117 0.46 7.15 4.83
CA CYS A 117 1.83 6.66 4.61
C CYS A 117 2.67 6.75 5.90
N LEU A 118 2.65 7.90 6.57
CA LEU A 118 3.38 8.09 7.84
C LEU A 118 2.91 7.12 8.92
N LEU A 119 1.59 6.91 9.03
CA LEU A 119 1.02 5.97 9.99
C LEU A 119 1.40 4.53 9.65
N SER A 120 1.42 4.16 8.35
CA SER A 120 1.91 2.88 7.85
C SER A 120 3.35 2.62 8.26
N SER A 121 4.24 3.58 7.95
CA SER A 121 5.67 3.48 8.28
C SER A 121 5.91 3.36 9.78
N LEU A 122 5.19 4.16 10.58
CA LEU A 122 5.29 4.10 12.04
C LEU A 122 4.81 2.75 12.58
N PHE A 123 3.67 2.26 12.10
CA PHE A 123 3.14 0.95 12.50
C PHE A 123 4.13 -0.17 12.16
N PHE A 124 4.64 -0.19 10.94
CA PHE A 124 5.64 -1.17 10.52
C PHE A 124 6.87 -1.11 11.42
N PHE A 125 7.44 0.08 11.64
CA PHE A 125 8.61 0.28 12.51
C PHE A 125 8.37 -0.24 13.92
N VAL A 126 7.24 0.10 14.53
CA VAL A 126 6.93 -0.31 15.90
C VAL A 126 6.78 -1.83 15.99
N VAL A 127 5.95 -2.42 15.13
CA VAL A 127 5.61 -3.84 15.21
C VAL A 127 6.81 -4.73 14.90
N THR A 128 7.56 -4.42 13.83
CA THR A 128 8.67 -5.29 13.42
C THR A 128 9.86 -5.21 14.38
N ASN A 129 10.18 -4.02 14.89
CA ASN A 129 11.27 -3.90 15.86
C ASN A 129 10.93 -4.48 17.23
N PHE A 130 9.66 -4.44 17.63
CA PHE A 130 9.20 -5.16 18.81
C PHE A 130 9.39 -6.68 18.65
N ALA A 131 9.04 -7.22 17.48
CA ALA A 131 9.24 -8.64 17.19
C ALA A 131 10.73 -9.01 17.13
N VAL A 132 11.58 -8.14 16.57
CA VAL A 132 13.05 -8.33 16.59
C VAL A 132 13.58 -8.36 18.02
N TRP A 133 13.14 -7.44 18.88
CA TRP A 133 13.54 -7.42 20.29
C TRP A 133 13.13 -8.70 21.02
N LEU A 134 11.90 -9.18 20.81
CA LEU A 134 11.42 -10.41 21.45
C LEU A 134 12.09 -11.68 20.93
N GLY A 135 12.39 -11.74 19.63
CA GLY A 135 12.87 -12.96 18.96
C GLY A 135 14.39 -13.05 18.79
N SER A 136 15.14 -11.98 19.09
CA SER A 136 16.59 -11.93 18.87
C SER A 136 17.36 -12.11 20.18
N SER A 137 18.35 -12.98 20.15
CA SER A 137 19.33 -13.10 21.25
C SER A 137 20.30 -11.90 21.37
N SER A 138 20.28 -10.98 20.42
CA SER A 138 21.17 -9.82 20.38
C SER A 138 20.77 -8.71 21.37
N TYR A 139 19.58 -8.77 21.93
CA TYR A 139 19.04 -7.78 22.86
C TYR A 139 18.57 -8.45 24.15
N SER A 140 18.86 -7.83 25.29
CA SER A 140 18.29 -8.28 26.56
C SER A 140 16.77 -8.04 26.58
N THR A 141 16.03 -8.90 27.28
CA THR A 141 14.56 -8.76 27.46
C THR A 141 14.19 -7.71 28.52
N SER A 142 15.05 -6.71 28.71
CA SER A 142 14.87 -5.58 29.61
C SER A 142 14.42 -4.34 28.89
N TRP A 143 13.98 -3.30 29.62
CA TRP A 143 13.68 -1.99 29.07
C TRP A 143 14.86 -1.39 28.30
N GLN A 144 16.09 -1.54 28.84
CA GLN A 144 17.29 -1.06 28.16
C GLN A 144 17.51 -1.78 26.82
N GLY A 145 17.27 -3.11 26.77
CA GLY A 145 17.34 -3.87 25.51
C GLY A 145 16.33 -3.43 24.49
N LEU A 146 15.10 -3.13 24.91
CA LEU A 146 14.05 -2.59 24.04
C LEU A 146 14.48 -1.24 23.46
N VAL A 147 14.86 -0.28 24.30
CA VAL A 147 15.33 1.04 23.88
C VAL A 147 16.52 0.92 22.91
N HIS A 148 17.47 0.04 23.22
CA HIS A 148 18.64 -0.20 22.36
C HIS A 148 18.22 -0.75 20.97
N CYS A 149 17.28 -1.70 20.91
CA CYS A 149 16.76 -2.24 19.65
C CYS A 149 16.16 -1.13 18.78
N TYR A 150 15.25 -0.35 19.33
CA TYR A 150 14.61 0.74 18.59
C TYR A 150 15.60 1.84 18.17
N THR A 151 16.52 2.21 19.04
CA THR A 151 17.54 3.22 18.72
C THR A 151 18.40 2.80 17.51
N ARG A 152 18.79 1.52 17.45
CA ARG A 152 19.53 0.99 16.30
C ARG A 152 18.70 0.89 15.03
N ALA A 153 17.38 0.84 15.13
CA ALA A 153 16.47 0.79 13.98
C ALA A 153 16.14 2.17 13.39
N ILE A 154 16.34 3.28 14.13
CA ILE A 154 16.03 4.65 13.65
C ILE A 154 16.68 4.98 12.30
N PRO A 155 17.96 4.66 12.02
CA PRO A 155 18.56 4.95 10.72
C PRO A 155 17.85 4.31 9.53
N PHE A 156 17.21 3.15 9.74
CA PHE A 156 16.45 2.43 8.71
C PHE A 156 15.04 2.96 8.55
N PHE A 157 14.45 3.50 9.62
CA PHE A 157 13.10 4.06 9.62
C PHE A 157 12.93 5.20 8.62
N ARG A 158 13.95 6.04 8.44
CA ARG A 158 13.92 7.12 7.41
C ARG A 158 13.68 6.58 6.01
N TYR A 159 14.26 5.42 5.67
CA TYR A 159 14.08 4.81 4.35
C TYR A 159 12.67 4.23 4.19
N THR A 160 12.10 3.66 5.25
CA THR A 160 10.69 3.22 5.26
C THR A 160 9.76 4.40 4.98
N ILE A 161 9.93 5.53 5.69
CA ILE A 161 9.12 6.73 5.47
C ILE A 161 9.26 7.25 4.04
N LEU A 162 10.50 7.39 3.54
CA LEU A 162 10.73 7.87 2.19
C LEU A 162 10.13 6.95 1.13
N GLY A 163 10.28 5.63 1.31
CA GLY A 163 9.69 4.63 0.41
C GLY A 163 8.16 4.71 0.39
N ASP A 164 7.52 4.71 1.57
CA ASP A 164 6.07 4.77 1.69
C ASP A 164 5.50 6.08 1.12
N LEU A 165 6.15 7.22 1.38
CA LEU A 165 5.74 8.51 0.82
C LEU A 165 5.92 8.55 -0.71
N MET A 166 7.03 8.06 -1.22
CA MET A 166 7.31 8.03 -2.66
C MET A 166 6.30 7.14 -3.39
N PHE A 167 6.14 5.89 -2.96
CA PHE A 167 5.23 4.97 -3.62
C PHE A 167 3.76 5.31 -3.37
N GLY A 168 3.41 5.80 -2.17
CA GLY A 168 2.08 6.28 -1.88
C GLY A 168 1.70 7.46 -2.78
N SER A 169 2.57 8.45 -2.92
CA SER A 169 2.36 9.59 -3.81
C SER A 169 2.26 9.16 -5.27
N LEU A 170 3.12 8.23 -5.72
CA LEU A 170 3.09 7.69 -7.08
C LEU A 170 1.76 6.98 -7.36
N PHE A 171 1.37 6.01 -6.55
CA PHE A 171 0.20 5.17 -6.83
C PHE A 171 -1.11 5.94 -6.69
N PHE A 172 -1.27 6.72 -5.64
CA PHE A 172 -2.48 7.53 -5.47
C PHE A 172 -2.50 8.74 -6.40
N GLY A 173 -1.34 9.29 -6.78
CA GLY A 173 -1.23 10.31 -7.82
C GLY A 173 -1.66 9.78 -9.18
N CYS A 174 -1.16 8.62 -9.59
CA CYS A 174 -1.59 7.96 -10.83
C CYS A 174 -3.10 7.66 -10.82
N TYR A 175 -3.63 7.17 -9.70
CA TYR A 175 -5.07 6.94 -9.55
C TYR A 175 -5.87 8.24 -9.70
N ALA A 176 -5.46 9.32 -9.05
CA ALA A 176 -6.14 10.62 -9.12
C ALA A 176 -6.12 11.20 -10.55
N VAL A 177 -5.01 11.07 -11.27
CA VAL A 177 -4.90 11.49 -12.67
C VAL A 177 -5.83 10.66 -13.55
N ALA A 178 -5.77 9.33 -13.42
CA ALA A 178 -6.63 8.42 -14.19
C ALA A 178 -8.13 8.72 -13.97
N LEU A 179 -8.54 8.94 -12.72
CA LEU A 179 -9.90 9.32 -12.37
C LEU A 179 -10.33 10.60 -13.09
N ARG A 180 -9.51 11.66 -13.04
CA ARG A 180 -9.81 12.95 -13.66
C ARG A 180 -9.89 12.87 -15.19
N VAL A 181 -8.97 12.12 -15.80
CA VAL A 181 -8.99 11.89 -17.25
C VAL A 181 -10.28 11.18 -17.66
N THR A 182 -10.65 10.09 -17.00
CA THR A 182 -11.87 9.35 -17.27
C THR A 182 -13.12 10.23 -17.15
N LEU A 183 -13.20 11.05 -16.08
CA LEU A 183 -14.34 11.96 -15.88
C LEU A 183 -14.42 13.06 -16.94
N ARG A 184 -13.30 13.55 -17.45
CA ARG A 184 -13.31 14.51 -18.57
C ARG A 184 -13.85 13.87 -19.85
N TRP A 185 -13.39 12.67 -20.18
CA TRP A 185 -13.85 11.96 -21.38
C TRP A 185 -15.35 11.63 -21.33
N THR A 186 -15.87 11.20 -20.19
CA THR A 186 -17.30 10.92 -20.04
C THR A 186 -18.16 12.18 -20.18
N ARG A 187 -17.71 13.33 -19.66
CA ARG A 187 -18.40 14.62 -19.84
C ARG A 187 -18.41 15.07 -21.29
N VAL A 188 -17.28 14.96 -22.00
CA VAL A 188 -17.21 15.32 -23.43
C VAL A 188 -18.10 14.41 -24.24
N ALA A 189 -18.07 13.11 -24.04
CA ALA A 189 -18.93 12.16 -24.76
C ALA A 189 -20.41 12.43 -24.54
N SER A 190 -20.83 12.74 -23.29
CA SER A 190 -22.22 13.06 -23.00
C SER A 190 -22.68 14.39 -23.65
N ALA A 191 -21.81 15.40 -23.69
CA ALA A 191 -22.09 16.67 -24.34
C ALA A 191 -22.26 16.50 -25.87
N THR A 192 -21.41 15.68 -26.51
CA THR A 192 -21.50 15.38 -27.95
C THR A 192 -22.82 14.66 -28.30
N LEU A 193 -23.21 13.67 -27.49
CA LEU A 193 -24.46 12.93 -27.67
C LEU A 193 -25.69 13.81 -27.47
N ALA A 194 -25.64 14.78 -26.55
CA ALA A 194 -26.71 15.74 -26.34
C ALA A 194 -26.87 16.69 -27.55
N SER A 195 -25.75 17.14 -28.14
CA SER A 195 -25.78 18.05 -29.32
C SER A 195 -26.30 17.37 -30.61
N THR A 196 -26.08 16.05 -30.75
CA THR A 196 -26.58 15.27 -31.91
C THR A 196 -28.10 14.94 -31.82
N ARG A 197 -28.70 14.96 -30.62
CA ARG A 197 -30.15 14.74 -30.44
C ARG A 197 -31.01 15.97 -30.70
N VAL A 198 -30.43 17.16 -30.78
CA VAL A 198 -31.14 18.44 -30.98
C VAL A 198 -31.19 18.86 -32.47
N ARG A 199 -30.50 18.11 -33.33
CA ARG A 199 -30.59 18.27 -34.79
C ARG A 199 -31.47 17.18 -35.39
#